data_05eef261a0c857b90b3abcbcb1826ab6
#
_entry.id   05eef261a0c857b90b3abcbcb1826ab6
#
_cell.length_a   1.000
_cell.length_b   1.000
_cell.length_c   1.000
_cell.angle_alpha   90.00
_cell.angle_beta   90.00
_cell.angle_gamma   90.00
#
_symmetry.space_group_name_H-M   'P 1'
#
loop_
_entity.id
_entity.type
_entity.pdbx_description
1 polymer ?
#
loop_
_entity_poly.entity_id
_entity_poly.type
_entity_poly.pdbx_seq_one_letter_code
_entity_poly.pdbx_strand_id
1 'polypeptide(L)'
;MNSKIDIKICTIDMLTDLQYLCRTTFYETFYDSTDEVDMRKFLAETYSAEKLSAELANSESVTFIAYKNGTPLGYLKLNIGNAQTEKCLDNALEIQRIYILKSAKGQGIGSAFMQIAENFASKKKLSTIWLGVWEHNEPAKKFYKSKGYENFSHHTFVIGDDMQTDFLLKKEIL
;
A
#
# COMPACT_ATOMS: atom_id res chain seq x y z
N MET A 1 -14.35 -3.27 -26.15
CA MET A 1 -14.28 -4.39 -25.18
C MET A 1 -13.80 -3.83 -23.85
N ASN A 2 -14.60 -3.91 -22.79
CA ASN A 2 -14.16 -3.50 -21.44
C ASN A 2 -13.14 -4.54 -20.94
N SER A 3 -11.87 -4.24 -21.06
CA SER A 3 -10.82 -5.11 -20.56
C SER A 3 -10.87 -5.14 -19.03
N LYS A 4 -11.07 -6.35 -18.49
CA LYS A 4 -11.21 -6.62 -17.07
C LYS A 4 -9.88 -6.33 -16.34
N ILE A 5 -9.95 -5.76 -15.15
CA ILE A 5 -8.81 -5.68 -14.24
C ILE A 5 -8.50 -7.10 -13.75
N ASP A 6 -7.24 -7.51 -13.88
CA ASP A 6 -6.71 -8.78 -13.40
C ASP A 6 -5.77 -8.51 -12.23
N ILE A 7 -6.03 -9.10 -11.07
CA ILE A 7 -5.20 -8.91 -9.86
C ILE A 7 -4.51 -10.23 -9.53
N LYS A 8 -3.18 -10.18 -9.46
CA LYS A 8 -2.33 -11.35 -9.23
C LYS A 8 -1.46 -11.17 -8.00
N ILE A 9 -1.14 -12.29 -7.34
CA ILE A 9 -0.07 -12.30 -6.33
C ILE A 9 1.24 -12.01 -7.05
N CYS A 10 1.99 -11.04 -6.52
CA CYS A 10 3.29 -10.66 -7.07
C CYS A 10 4.33 -11.72 -6.73
N THR A 11 5.00 -12.20 -7.76
CA THR A 11 6.13 -13.13 -7.67
C THR A 11 7.42 -12.45 -8.13
N ILE A 12 8.58 -13.10 -7.94
CA ILE A 12 9.89 -12.49 -8.22
C ILE A 12 10.06 -12.08 -9.70
N ASP A 13 9.45 -12.80 -10.62
CA ASP A 13 9.43 -12.47 -12.04
C ASP A 13 8.67 -11.18 -12.39
N MET A 14 7.83 -10.68 -11.47
CA MET A 14 7.11 -9.40 -11.57
C MET A 14 7.84 -8.25 -10.87
N LEU A 15 9.08 -8.45 -10.42
CA LEU A 15 9.82 -7.46 -9.62
C LEU A 15 9.99 -6.11 -10.35
N THR A 16 10.20 -6.13 -11.65
CA THR A 16 10.35 -4.91 -12.47
C THR A 16 9.07 -4.09 -12.47
N ASP A 17 7.91 -4.73 -12.62
CA ASP A 17 6.60 -4.07 -12.58
C ASP A 17 6.32 -3.52 -11.18
N LEU A 18 6.62 -4.28 -10.13
CA LEU A 18 6.48 -3.83 -8.76
C LEU A 18 7.35 -2.61 -8.47
N GLN A 19 8.64 -2.64 -8.86
CA GLN A 19 9.55 -1.52 -8.65
C GLN A 19 9.10 -0.26 -9.39
N TYR A 20 8.63 -0.41 -10.63
CA TYR A 20 8.04 0.68 -11.40
C TYR A 20 6.85 1.29 -10.66
N LEU A 21 5.89 0.46 -10.22
CA LEU A 21 4.72 0.92 -9.50
C LEU A 21 5.09 1.62 -8.19
N CYS A 22 5.96 1.02 -7.37
CA CYS A 22 6.40 1.59 -6.10
C CYS A 22 6.98 2.99 -6.29
N ARG A 23 7.92 3.14 -7.22
CA ARG A 23 8.61 4.42 -7.47
C ARG A 23 7.66 5.46 -8.06
N THR A 24 6.90 5.09 -9.08
CA THR A 24 6.02 6.02 -9.78
C THR A 24 4.88 6.50 -8.89
N THR A 25 4.18 5.61 -8.21
CA THR A 25 3.04 6.00 -7.38
C THR A 25 3.45 6.79 -6.15
N PHE A 26 4.61 6.48 -5.56
CA PHE A 26 5.15 7.25 -4.45
C PHE A 26 5.53 8.67 -4.90
N TYR A 27 6.24 8.78 -6.03
CA TYR A 27 6.57 10.07 -6.62
C TYR A 27 5.30 10.88 -6.93
N GLU A 28 4.29 10.29 -7.57
CA GLU A 28 3.00 10.94 -7.86
C GLU A 28 2.28 11.45 -6.61
N THR A 29 2.50 10.84 -5.46
CA THR A 29 1.83 11.21 -4.19
C THR A 29 2.55 12.34 -3.46
N PHE A 30 3.88 12.36 -3.46
CA PHE A 30 4.68 13.21 -2.57
C PHE A 30 5.55 14.26 -3.27
N TYR A 31 5.55 14.32 -4.62
CA TYR A 31 6.47 15.20 -5.36
C TYR A 31 6.29 16.70 -5.04
N ASP A 32 5.07 17.14 -4.73
CA ASP A 32 4.79 18.55 -4.40
C ASP A 32 5.22 18.93 -2.97
N SER A 33 5.48 17.96 -2.11
CA SER A 33 5.77 18.16 -0.69
C SER A 33 7.20 17.80 -0.30
N THR A 34 8.01 17.26 -1.21
CA THR A 34 9.34 16.73 -0.90
C THR A 34 10.36 17.27 -1.89
N ASP A 35 11.54 17.66 -1.39
CA ASP A 35 12.68 18.06 -2.22
C ASP A 35 13.07 16.96 -3.21
N GLU A 36 13.48 17.34 -4.43
CA GLU A 36 13.77 16.38 -5.51
C GLU A 36 14.95 15.46 -5.18
N VAL A 37 15.98 15.97 -4.47
CA VAL A 37 17.16 15.19 -4.09
C VAL A 37 16.77 14.14 -3.05
N ASP A 38 16.00 14.54 -2.03
CA ASP A 38 15.50 13.65 -0.99
C ASP A 38 14.56 12.60 -1.57
N MET A 39 13.69 13.00 -2.50
CA MET A 39 12.80 12.06 -3.20
C MET A 39 13.59 11.00 -3.95
N ARG A 40 14.59 11.37 -4.75
CA ARG A 40 15.41 10.42 -5.51
C ARG A 40 16.14 9.44 -4.59
N LYS A 41 16.74 9.95 -3.50
CA LYS A 41 17.42 9.12 -2.51
C LYS A 41 16.46 8.14 -1.84
N PHE A 42 15.33 8.63 -1.37
CA PHE A 42 14.31 7.80 -0.74
C PHE A 42 13.82 6.67 -1.67
N LEU A 43 13.49 6.99 -2.92
CA LEU A 43 13.03 6.01 -3.90
C LEU A 43 14.10 4.96 -4.21
N ALA A 44 15.37 5.36 -4.34
CA ALA A 44 16.47 4.46 -4.62
C ALA A 44 16.73 3.50 -3.44
N GLU A 45 16.71 3.99 -2.21
CA GLU A 45 16.97 3.22 -1.01
C GLU A 45 15.79 2.33 -0.59
N THR A 46 14.56 2.87 -0.66
CA THR A 46 13.36 2.17 -0.18
C THR A 46 12.86 1.14 -1.17
N TYR A 47 12.94 1.45 -2.47
CA TYR A 47 12.42 0.59 -3.54
C TYR A 47 13.54 0.03 -4.43
N SER A 48 14.67 -0.35 -3.83
CA SER A 48 15.71 -1.11 -4.53
C SER A 48 15.21 -2.51 -4.87
N ALA A 49 15.74 -3.09 -5.96
CA ALA A 49 15.39 -4.47 -6.33
C ALA A 49 15.71 -5.48 -5.22
N GLU A 50 16.81 -5.26 -4.50
CA GLU A 50 17.23 -6.09 -3.37
C GLU A 50 16.20 -6.08 -2.24
N LYS A 51 15.77 -4.89 -1.79
CA LYS A 51 14.76 -4.76 -0.73
C LYS A 51 13.41 -5.34 -1.14
N LEU A 52 12.94 -5.03 -2.34
CA LEU A 52 11.66 -5.57 -2.84
C LEU A 52 11.71 -7.09 -2.99
N SER A 53 12.85 -7.65 -3.43
CA SER A 53 13.03 -9.11 -3.47
C SER A 53 12.96 -9.74 -2.10
N ALA A 54 13.60 -9.13 -1.09
CA ALA A 54 13.56 -9.59 0.29
C ALA A 54 12.12 -9.51 0.87
N GLU A 55 11.37 -8.44 0.55
CA GLU A 55 9.97 -8.31 0.95
C GLU A 55 9.09 -9.41 0.32
N LEU A 56 9.30 -9.73 -0.98
CA LEU A 56 8.56 -10.80 -1.66
C LEU A 56 8.88 -12.19 -1.10
N ALA A 57 10.07 -12.39 -0.56
CA ALA A 57 10.49 -13.65 0.05
C ALA A 57 9.96 -13.83 1.50
N ASN A 58 9.44 -12.77 2.13
CA ASN A 58 8.93 -12.84 3.49
C ASN A 58 7.56 -13.52 3.55
N SER A 59 7.48 -14.64 4.25
CA SER A 59 6.23 -15.45 4.38
C SER A 59 5.11 -14.75 5.18
N GLU A 60 5.42 -13.70 5.94
CA GLU A 60 4.45 -12.89 6.67
C GLU A 60 3.98 -11.66 5.86
N SER A 61 4.43 -11.54 4.61
CA SER A 61 4.00 -10.49 3.67
C SER A 61 3.42 -11.10 2.40
N VAL A 62 2.48 -10.39 1.79
CA VAL A 62 1.98 -10.72 0.46
C VAL A 62 1.73 -9.44 -0.33
N THR A 63 2.16 -9.44 -1.59
CA THR A 63 1.95 -8.31 -2.49
C THR A 63 1.08 -8.76 -3.67
N PHE A 64 0.15 -7.89 -4.07
CA PHE A 64 -0.71 -8.08 -5.24
C PHE A 64 -0.47 -6.94 -6.24
N ILE A 65 -0.53 -7.25 -7.52
CA ILE A 65 -0.48 -6.25 -8.60
C ILE A 65 -1.75 -6.35 -9.43
N ALA A 66 -2.34 -5.18 -9.73
CA ALA A 66 -3.47 -5.05 -10.64
C ALA A 66 -2.97 -4.73 -12.05
N TYR A 67 -3.42 -5.50 -13.03
CA TYR A 67 -3.09 -5.35 -14.44
C TYR A 67 -4.34 -5.05 -15.27
N LYS A 68 -4.14 -4.37 -16.38
CA LYS A 68 -5.12 -4.23 -17.47
C LYS A 68 -4.40 -4.38 -18.80
N ASN A 69 -4.75 -5.38 -19.58
CA ASN A 69 -4.08 -5.71 -20.85
C ASN A 69 -2.55 -5.86 -20.71
N GLY A 70 -2.09 -6.48 -19.64
CA GLY A 70 -0.68 -6.67 -19.37
C GLY A 70 0.06 -5.45 -18.80
N THR A 71 -0.60 -4.30 -18.66
CA THR A 71 -0.02 -3.08 -18.07
C THR A 71 -0.28 -3.05 -16.58
N PRO A 72 0.76 -2.90 -15.72
CA PRO A 72 0.59 -2.77 -14.28
C PRO A 72 0.01 -1.39 -13.92
N LEU A 73 -1.01 -1.35 -13.06
CA LEU A 73 -1.79 -0.15 -12.74
C LEU A 73 -1.74 0.24 -11.27
N GLY A 74 -1.42 -0.68 -10.38
CA GLY A 74 -1.37 -0.44 -8.95
C GLY A 74 -0.98 -1.70 -8.19
N TYR A 75 -0.70 -1.55 -6.90
CA TYR A 75 -0.28 -2.66 -6.06
C TYR A 75 -0.79 -2.52 -4.62
N LEU A 76 -0.91 -3.65 -3.95
CA LEU A 76 -1.32 -3.79 -2.56
C LEU A 76 -0.28 -4.64 -1.83
N LYS A 77 0.26 -4.18 -0.71
CA LYS A 77 1.11 -4.97 0.18
C LYS A 77 0.44 -5.15 1.54
N LEU A 78 0.30 -6.39 1.94
CA LEU A 78 -0.28 -6.81 3.21
C LEU A 78 0.80 -7.47 4.08
N ASN A 79 0.80 -7.16 5.37
CA ASN A 79 1.69 -7.76 6.37
C ASN A 79 0.91 -8.32 7.54
N ILE A 80 1.40 -9.42 8.08
CA ILE A 80 0.96 -10.01 9.35
C ILE A 80 2.16 -10.23 10.28
N GLY A 81 1.90 -10.50 11.54
CA GLY A 81 2.94 -10.89 12.49
C GLY A 81 4.08 -9.89 12.60
N ASN A 82 5.30 -10.38 12.46
CA ASN A 82 6.51 -9.55 12.59
C ASN A 82 6.85 -8.74 11.34
N ALA A 83 6.20 -9.00 10.21
CA ALA A 83 6.34 -8.19 9.00
C ALA A 83 5.61 -6.85 9.08
N GLN A 84 4.69 -6.68 10.04
CA GLN A 84 4.04 -5.39 10.27
C GLN A 84 5.07 -4.33 10.67
N THR A 85 4.90 -3.12 10.13
CA THR A 85 5.82 -1.99 10.37
C THR A 85 5.77 -1.50 11.80
N GLU A 86 4.61 -1.64 12.46
CA GLU A 86 4.40 -1.30 13.87
C GLU A 86 3.53 -2.37 14.55
N LYS A 87 3.80 -2.60 15.84
CA LYS A 87 2.97 -3.47 16.70
C LYS A 87 1.93 -2.63 17.46
N CYS A 88 1.05 -1.98 16.74
CA CYS A 88 0.04 -1.12 17.34
C CYS A 88 -1.27 -1.85 17.70
N LEU A 89 -1.52 -3.01 17.10
CA LEU A 89 -2.73 -3.81 17.31
C LEU A 89 -2.41 -5.29 17.32
N ASP A 90 -3.05 -6.04 18.23
CA ASP A 90 -2.99 -7.49 18.25
C ASP A 90 -3.93 -8.10 17.23
N ASN A 91 -3.59 -9.31 16.76
CA ASN A 91 -4.40 -10.09 15.82
C ASN A 91 -4.87 -9.27 14.60
N ALA A 92 -3.96 -8.49 14.02
CA ALA A 92 -4.26 -7.52 12.98
C ALA A 92 -3.53 -7.80 11.66
N LEU A 93 -4.12 -7.30 10.57
CA LEU A 93 -3.53 -7.19 9.25
C LEU A 93 -3.15 -5.74 9.01
N GLU A 94 -1.92 -5.49 8.59
CA GLU A 94 -1.50 -4.20 8.07
C GLU A 94 -1.69 -4.14 6.55
N ILE A 95 -2.34 -3.09 6.06
CA ILE A 95 -2.20 -2.65 4.68
C ILE A 95 -1.04 -1.65 4.66
N GLN A 96 0.18 -2.15 4.41
CA GLN A 96 1.37 -1.30 4.41
C GLN A 96 1.41 -0.35 3.22
N ARG A 97 1.01 -0.85 2.04
CA ARG A 97 1.01 -0.06 0.81
C ARG A 97 -0.22 -0.40 -0.02
N ILE A 98 -0.93 0.61 -0.45
CA ILE A 98 -2.01 0.52 -1.42
C ILE A 98 -1.92 1.74 -2.33
N TYR A 99 -1.39 1.55 -3.52
CA TYR A 99 -1.13 2.62 -4.47
C TYR A 99 -1.62 2.27 -5.87
N ILE A 100 -2.16 3.26 -6.54
CA ILE A 100 -2.71 3.14 -7.89
C ILE A 100 -2.20 4.33 -8.69
N LEU A 101 -1.68 4.09 -9.90
CA LEU A 101 -1.26 5.15 -10.81
C LEU A 101 -2.36 6.20 -10.97
N LYS A 102 -2.02 7.48 -11.03
CA LYS A 102 -2.99 8.57 -11.23
C LYS A 102 -3.91 8.30 -12.43
N SER A 103 -3.33 7.81 -13.53
CA SER A 103 -4.04 7.47 -14.77
C SER A 103 -5.04 6.30 -14.63
N ALA A 104 -4.92 5.49 -13.58
CA ALA A 104 -5.74 4.30 -13.35
C ALA A 104 -6.78 4.48 -12.21
N LYS A 105 -6.79 5.65 -11.56
CA LYS A 105 -7.78 5.95 -10.52
C LYS A 105 -9.21 5.97 -11.08
N GLY A 106 -10.18 5.70 -10.21
CA GLY A 106 -11.60 5.68 -10.61
C GLY A 106 -12.06 4.41 -11.35
N GLN A 107 -11.18 3.42 -11.56
CA GLN A 107 -11.51 2.16 -12.24
C GLN A 107 -11.89 1.01 -11.29
N GLY A 108 -12.11 1.29 -10.01
CA GLY A 108 -12.52 0.28 -9.02
C GLY A 108 -11.38 -0.55 -8.42
N ILE A 109 -10.11 -0.31 -8.81
CA ILE A 109 -8.95 -1.08 -8.32
C ILE A 109 -8.81 -0.98 -6.80
N GLY A 110 -8.97 0.23 -6.24
CA GLY A 110 -8.88 0.43 -4.79
C GLY A 110 -9.92 -0.38 -4.02
N SER A 111 -11.17 -0.41 -4.49
CA SER A 111 -12.22 -1.23 -3.87
C SER A 111 -11.93 -2.73 -3.98
N ALA A 112 -11.37 -3.18 -5.10
CA ALA A 112 -10.96 -4.57 -5.28
C ALA A 112 -9.81 -4.94 -4.33
N PHE A 113 -8.82 -4.06 -4.15
CA PHE A 113 -7.75 -4.27 -3.18
C PHE A 113 -8.26 -4.33 -1.74
N MET A 114 -9.19 -3.46 -1.34
CA MET A 114 -9.79 -3.52 -0.01
C MET A 114 -10.53 -4.83 0.21
N GLN A 115 -11.26 -5.33 -0.78
CA GLN A 115 -11.94 -6.61 -0.70
C GLN A 115 -10.94 -7.78 -0.55
N ILE A 116 -9.80 -7.73 -1.25
CA ILE A 116 -8.73 -8.72 -1.10
C ILE A 116 -8.17 -8.70 0.32
N ALA A 117 -7.92 -7.51 0.89
CA ALA A 117 -7.42 -7.37 2.27
C ALA A 117 -8.43 -7.95 3.28
N GLU A 118 -9.72 -7.63 3.14
CA GLU A 118 -10.79 -8.17 4.01
C GLU A 118 -10.91 -9.69 3.91
N ASN A 119 -10.89 -10.23 2.70
CA ASN A 119 -10.91 -11.68 2.48
C ASN A 119 -9.66 -12.37 3.06
N PHE A 120 -8.50 -11.74 2.93
CA PHE A 120 -7.24 -12.26 3.50
C PHE A 120 -7.30 -12.27 5.02
N ALA A 121 -7.72 -11.17 5.66
CA ALA A 121 -7.89 -11.08 7.11
C ALA A 121 -8.86 -12.14 7.63
N SER A 122 -10.01 -12.29 6.98
CA SER A 122 -11.02 -13.28 7.34
C SER A 122 -10.48 -14.73 7.25
N LYS A 123 -9.80 -15.07 6.15
CA LYS A 123 -9.16 -16.41 5.99
C LYS A 123 -8.11 -16.69 7.05
N LYS A 124 -7.38 -15.68 7.49
CA LYS A 124 -6.36 -15.77 8.55
C LYS A 124 -6.95 -15.64 9.96
N LYS A 125 -8.28 -15.45 10.10
CA LYS A 125 -8.98 -15.22 11.37
C LYS A 125 -8.42 -14.01 12.15
N LEU A 126 -8.02 -12.98 11.44
CA LEU A 126 -7.59 -11.72 12.02
C LEU A 126 -8.80 -10.85 12.31
N SER A 127 -8.79 -10.13 13.44
CA SER A 127 -9.94 -9.35 13.89
C SER A 127 -9.98 -7.93 13.35
N THR A 128 -8.81 -7.39 12.97
CA THR A 128 -8.67 -5.98 12.63
C THR A 128 -7.78 -5.81 11.41
N ILE A 129 -8.12 -4.83 10.56
CA ILE A 129 -7.23 -4.32 9.51
C ILE A 129 -6.85 -2.89 9.87
N TRP A 130 -5.57 -2.53 9.71
CA TRP A 130 -5.10 -1.17 9.92
C TRP A 130 -4.18 -0.69 8.79
N LEU A 131 -4.06 0.61 8.65
CA LEU A 131 -3.19 1.28 7.67
C LEU A 131 -2.79 2.67 8.14
N GLY A 132 -1.69 3.18 7.58
CA GLY A 132 -1.30 4.58 7.66
C GLY A 132 -1.77 5.36 6.43
N VAL A 133 -2.19 6.60 6.62
CA VAL A 133 -2.53 7.52 5.52
C VAL A 133 -1.97 8.90 5.82
N TRP A 134 -1.28 9.47 4.84
CA TRP A 134 -0.74 10.83 4.95
C TRP A 134 -1.83 11.85 5.26
N GLU A 135 -1.57 12.73 6.23
CA GLU A 135 -2.56 13.71 6.73
C GLU A 135 -3.16 14.60 5.64
N HIS A 136 -2.38 14.92 4.59
CA HIS A 136 -2.81 15.75 3.46
C HIS A 136 -3.44 14.95 2.31
N ASN A 137 -3.52 13.63 2.40
CA ASN A 137 -4.16 12.81 1.36
C ASN A 137 -5.68 12.74 1.55
N GLU A 138 -6.35 13.86 1.32
CA GLU A 138 -7.80 13.97 1.49
C GLU A 138 -8.62 12.94 0.68
N PRO A 139 -8.29 12.66 -0.59
CA PRO A 139 -9.00 11.63 -1.36
C PRO A 139 -8.91 10.25 -0.72
N ALA A 140 -7.72 9.84 -0.24
CA ALA A 140 -7.52 8.55 0.41
C ALA A 140 -8.26 8.48 1.76
N LYS A 141 -8.21 9.53 2.58
CA LYS A 141 -8.95 9.58 3.86
C LYS A 141 -10.46 9.42 3.65
N LYS A 142 -11.03 10.10 2.66
CA LYS A 142 -12.44 9.96 2.30
C LYS A 142 -12.77 8.54 1.82
N PHE A 143 -11.89 7.96 1.02
CA PHE A 143 -12.03 6.58 0.53
C PHE A 143 -12.05 5.58 1.68
N TYR A 144 -11.09 5.62 2.60
CA TYR A 144 -11.04 4.68 3.73
C TYR A 144 -12.21 4.88 4.69
N LYS A 145 -12.61 6.13 4.95
CA LYS A 145 -13.83 6.41 5.73
C LYS A 145 -15.07 5.77 5.11
N SER A 146 -15.22 5.86 3.77
CA SER A 146 -16.35 5.22 3.06
C SER A 146 -16.33 3.69 3.15
N LYS A 147 -15.17 3.08 3.45
CA LYS A 147 -14.99 1.64 3.67
C LYS A 147 -15.13 1.22 5.14
N GLY A 148 -15.44 2.15 6.03
CA GLY A 148 -15.66 1.87 7.45
C GLY A 148 -14.38 1.91 8.31
N TYR A 149 -13.31 2.54 7.82
CA TYR A 149 -12.10 2.76 8.61
C TYR A 149 -12.23 4.01 9.47
N GLU A 150 -11.73 3.93 10.71
CA GLU A 150 -11.74 5.00 11.69
C GLU A 150 -10.33 5.33 12.16
N ASN A 151 -10.06 6.62 12.44
CA ASN A 151 -8.78 7.04 13.00
C ASN A 151 -8.67 6.61 14.46
N PHE A 152 -7.54 5.95 14.83
CA PHE A 152 -7.27 5.56 16.20
C PHE A 152 -5.93 6.08 16.74
N SER A 153 -5.01 6.53 15.87
CA SER A 153 -3.69 7.03 16.25
C SER A 153 -3.03 7.81 15.12
N HIS A 154 -1.79 8.23 15.31
CA HIS A 154 -0.94 8.84 14.30
C HIS A 154 0.53 8.53 14.58
N HIS A 155 1.38 8.61 13.56
CA HIS A 155 2.82 8.54 13.69
C HIS A 155 3.53 9.52 12.75
N THR A 156 4.82 9.75 12.99
CA THR A 156 5.66 10.54 12.09
C THR A 156 6.23 9.66 10.99
N PHE A 157 6.10 10.12 9.76
CA PHE A 157 6.71 9.54 8.57
C PHE A 157 7.71 10.53 7.98
N VAL A 158 8.94 10.09 7.67
CA VAL A 158 10.05 10.97 7.28
C VAL A 158 10.56 10.65 5.88
N ILE A 159 10.71 11.70 5.07
CA ILE A 159 11.39 11.65 3.76
C ILE A 159 12.51 12.67 3.79
N GLY A 160 13.78 12.20 3.87
CA GLY A 160 14.92 13.10 4.09
C GLY A 160 14.78 13.87 5.39
N ASP A 161 14.79 15.20 5.34
CA ASP A 161 14.56 16.09 6.48
C ASP A 161 13.09 16.53 6.63
N ASP A 162 12.22 16.08 5.73
CA ASP A 162 10.80 16.44 5.72
C ASP A 162 10.00 15.51 6.61
N MET A 163 9.42 16.08 7.68
CA MET A 163 8.60 15.35 8.65
C MET A 163 7.13 15.42 8.22
N GLN A 164 6.55 14.27 7.98
CA GLN A 164 5.13 14.10 7.63
C GLN A 164 4.39 13.39 8.77
N THR A 165 3.10 13.64 8.88
CA THR A 165 2.23 12.91 9.80
C THR A 165 1.34 11.95 9.02
N ASP A 166 1.32 10.68 9.44
CA ASP A 166 0.34 9.72 9.01
C ASP A 166 -0.72 9.50 10.08
N PHE A 167 -1.98 9.51 9.69
CA PHE A 167 -3.07 9.01 10.55
C PHE A 167 -3.12 7.49 10.46
N LEU A 168 -3.25 6.82 11.60
CA LEU A 168 -3.44 5.38 11.67
C LEU A 168 -4.93 5.08 11.73
N LEU A 169 -5.43 4.41 10.69
CA LEU A 169 -6.83 4.03 10.55
C LEU A 169 -6.99 2.53 10.77
N LYS A 170 -8.10 2.13 11.38
CA LYS A 170 -8.45 0.72 11.56
C LYS A 170 -9.90 0.42 11.21
N LYS A 171 -10.16 -0.85 10.91
CA LYS A 171 -11.49 -1.42 10.74
C LYS A 171 -11.56 -2.78 11.43
N GLU A 172 -12.54 -2.97 12.29
CA GLU A 172 -12.87 -4.28 12.87
C GLU A 172 -13.55 -5.16 11.80
N ILE A 173 -13.16 -6.45 11.72
CA ILE A 173 -13.65 -7.40 10.71
C ILE A 173 -14.62 -8.40 11.30
N LEU A 174 -14.52 -8.67 12.61
CA LEU A 174 -15.34 -9.65 13.35
C LEU A 174 -16.24 -8.96 14.35
#